data_9f8e5928175f558dd294d87577dffda3
#
_entry.id   9f8e5928175f558dd294d87577dffda3
#
_cell.length_a   1.000
_cell.length_b   1.000
_cell.length_c   1.000
_cell.angle_alpha   90.00
_cell.angle_beta   90.00
_cell.angle_gamma   90.00
#
_symmetry.space_group_name_H-M   'P 1'
#
loop_
_entity.id
_entity.type
_entity.pdbx_description
1 polymer ?
#
loop_
_entity_poly.entity_id
_entity_poly.type
_entity_poly.pdbx_seq_one_letter_code
_entity_poly.pdbx_strand_id
1 'polypeptide(L)'
;MTRTETLRRLTAKEAEKLLAGRDYPIEQSAAWARYEKALGHQVWGRYVYEDGQQPVAYVVLYTNEIGGRPFLWAKHGPIWFKEQSPEREAHLRSLLIPEVRRRDKNIAFVRMHARFSAPDCHELLNTLTYDRTYIIDLTGRTPEKIAAAMPKDGRRGVKRAER
;
A
#
# COMPACT_ATOMS: atom_id res chain seq x y z
N MET A 1 -6.14 -31.76 4.73
CA MET A 1 -7.07 -30.61 4.94
C MET A 1 -6.84 -29.64 3.82
N THR A 2 -7.80 -29.47 2.94
CA THR A 2 -7.72 -28.51 1.83
C THR A 2 -7.79 -27.10 2.44
N ARG A 3 -6.71 -26.35 2.35
CA ARG A 3 -6.67 -24.93 2.77
C ARG A 3 -7.64 -24.16 1.87
N THR A 4 -8.64 -23.51 2.46
CA THR A 4 -9.60 -22.69 1.73
C THR A 4 -9.10 -21.24 1.76
N GLU A 5 -8.16 -20.94 0.87
CA GLU A 5 -7.64 -19.58 0.73
C GLU A 5 -8.59 -18.76 -0.15
N THR A 6 -8.94 -17.59 0.31
CA THR A 6 -9.95 -16.73 -0.35
C THR A 6 -9.52 -15.28 -0.37
N LEU A 7 -10.07 -14.53 -1.32
CA LEU A 7 -9.98 -13.07 -1.38
C LEU A 7 -11.36 -12.48 -1.13
N ARG A 8 -11.51 -11.73 -0.05
CA ARG A 8 -12.79 -11.09 0.29
C ARG A 8 -12.68 -9.57 0.19
N ARG A 9 -13.66 -8.97 -0.46
CA ARG A 9 -13.76 -7.52 -0.53
C ARG A 9 -14.30 -6.96 0.78
N LEU A 10 -13.71 -5.84 1.23
CA LEU A 10 -14.07 -5.15 2.47
C LEU A 10 -14.71 -3.79 2.18
N THR A 11 -15.64 -3.41 3.05
CA THR A 11 -16.06 -2.02 3.23
C THR A 11 -14.95 -1.22 3.94
N ALA A 12 -15.04 0.11 3.93
CA ALA A 12 -14.12 0.96 4.68
C ALA A 12 -14.12 0.63 6.18
N LYS A 13 -15.30 0.44 6.76
CA LYS A 13 -15.47 0.13 8.19
C LYS A 13 -14.86 -1.22 8.58
N GLU A 14 -15.02 -2.25 7.74
CA GLU A 14 -14.39 -3.56 7.98
C GLU A 14 -12.87 -3.48 7.89
N ALA A 15 -12.34 -2.73 6.92
CA ALA A 15 -10.91 -2.51 6.80
C ALA A 15 -10.32 -1.77 8.01
N GLU A 16 -10.99 -0.72 8.49
CA GLU A 16 -10.59 -0.01 9.71
C GLU A 16 -10.58 -0.94 10.93
N LYS A 17 -11.61 -1.78 11.09
CA LYS A 17 -11.67 -2.77 12.16
C LYS A 17 -10.54 -3.80 12.05
N LEU A 18 -10.24 -4.28 10.85
CA LEU A 18 -9.17 -5.25 10.59
C LEU A 18 -7.79 -4.67 10.95
N LEU A 19 -7.57 -3.38 10.69
CA LEU A 19 -6.29 -2.71 10.89
C LEU A 19 -6.13 -2.07 12.29
N ALA A 20 -7.19 -2.04 13.08
CA ALA A 20 -7.16 -1.43 14.41
C ALA A 20 -6.06 -2.01 15.30
N GLY A 21 -5.25 -1.14 15.93
CA GLY A 21 -4.17 -1.52 16.82
C GLY A 21 -2.95 -2.14 16.13
N ARG A 22 -2.86 -2.07 14.80
CA ARG A 22 -1.73 -2.57 14.03
C ARG A 22 -0.87 -1.42 13.53
N ASP A 23 0.42 -1.69 13.36
CA ASP A 23 1.33 -0.81 12.62
C ASP A 23 1.30 -1.19 11.13
N TYR A 24 1.11 -0.17 10.27
CA TYR A 24 1.04 -0.36 8.80
C TYR A 24 1.32 0.96 8.08
N PRO A 25 1.75 0.91 6.80
CA PRO A 25 1.98 2.09 5.99
C PRO A 25 0.72 2.96 5.88
N ILE A 26 0.89 4.28 6.06
CA ILE A 26 -0.22 5.24 6.00
C ILE A 26 -1.00 5.15 4.69
N GLU A 27 -0.34 4.78 3.59
CA GLU A 27 -0.93 4.62 2.26
C GLU A 27 -2.01 3.54 2.19
N GLN A 28 -2.03 2.63 3.16
CA GLN A 28 -3.05 1.60 3.29
C GLN A 28 -4.19 2.02 4.25
N SER A 29 -4.16 3.25 4.77
CA SER A 29 -5.11 3.77 5.76
C SER A 29 -6.33 4.45 5.15
N ALA A 30 -7.36 4.67 5.99
CA ALA A 30 -8.51 5.50 5.65
C ALA A 30 -8.13 6.98 5.48
N ALA A 31 -7.12 7.46 6.20
CA ALA A 31 -6.61 8.84 6.05
C ALA A 31 -6.03 9.04 4.65
N TRP A 32 -5.21 8.11 4.18
CA TRP A 32 -4.67 8.16 2.83
C TRP A 32 -5.76 8.05 1.76
N ALA A 33 -6.78 7.22 1.97
CA ALA A 33 -7.90 7.12 1.05
C ALA A 33 -8.64 8.46 0.87
N ARG A 34 -8.76 9.29 1.92
CA ARG A 34 -9.30 10.65 1.82
C ARG A 34 -8.38 11.58 1.04
N TYR A 35 -7.08 11.49 1.25
CA TYR A 35 -6.08 12.24 0.50
C TYR A 35 -6.10 11.89 -0.99
N GLU A 36 -6.06 10.61 -1.34
CA GLU A 36 -6.15 10.16 -2.74
C GLU A 36 -7.43 10.66 -3.42
N LYS A 37 -8.57 10.63 -2.71
CA LYS A 37 -9.83 11.17 -3.22
C LYS A 37 -9.74 12.68 -3.51
N ALA A 38 -9.06 13.45 -2.66
CA ALA A 38 -8.85 14.88 -2.89
C ALA A 38 -7.97 15.16 -4.13
N LEU A 39 -7.09 14.23 -4.51
CA LEU A 39 -6.29 14.26 -5.73
C LEU A 39 -7.04 13.76 -6.99
N GLY A 40 -8.31 13.38 -6.85
CA GLY A 40 -9.11 12.82 -7.96
C GLY A 40 -8.97 11.31 -8.14
N HIS A 41 -8.14 10.64 -7.36
CA HIS A 41 -8.03 9.18 -7.39
C HIS A 41 -9.14 8.53 -6.56
N GLN A 42 -9.55 7.34 -6.96
CA GLN A 42 -10.60 6.61 -6.24
C GLN A 42 -10.07 5.33 -5.63
N VAL A 43 -10.63 4.95 -4.48
CA VAL A 43 -10.45 3.61 -3.95
C VAL A 43 -11.23 2.64 -4.82
N TRP A 44 -10.52 1.86 -5.63
CA TRP A 44 -11.10 0.84 -6.49
C TRP A 44 -11.64 -0.35 -5.69
N GLY A 45 -10.90 -0.74 -4.63
CA GLY A 45 -11.31 -1.80 -3.73
C GLY A 45 -10.36 -1.99 -2.55
N ARG A 46 -10.90 -2.60 -1.50
CA ARG A 46 -10.17 -3.09 -0.33
C ARG A 46 -10.39 -4.58 -0.24
N TYR A 47 -9.32 -5.33 -0.05
CA TYR A 47 -9.38 -6.78 -0.02
C TYR A 47 -8.59 -7.34 1.15
N VAL A 48 -9.12 -8.41 1.73
CA VAL A 48 -8.39 -9.28 2.66
C VAL A 48 -8.20 -10.63 1.99
N TYR A 49 -6.96 -11.10 2.00
CA TYR A 49 -6.59 -12.46 1.68
C TYR A 49 -6.62 -13.28 2.97
N GLU A 50 -7.39 -14.35 2.99
CA GLU A 50 -7.67 -15.18 4.15
C GLU A 50 -7.30 -16.64 3.87
N ASP A 51 -6.74 -17.33 4.89
CA ASP A 51 -6.58 -18.80 4.93
C ASP A 51 -7.61 -19.32 5.95
N GLY A 52 -8.69 -19.91 5.45
CA GLY A 52 -9.90 -20.14 6.23
C GLY A 52 -10.54 -18.83 6.63
N GLN A 53 -10.63 -18.56 7.93
CA GLN A 53 -11.13 -17.28 8.47
C GLN A 53 -10.01 -16.39 9.03
N GLN A 54 -8.74 -16.78 8.84
CA GLN A 54 -7.60 -16.05 9.36
C GLN A 54 -7.06 -15.08 8.31
N PRO A 55 -6.99 -13.77 8.59
CA PRO A 55 -6.41 -12.82 7.67
C PRO A 55 -4.90 -13.09 7.51
N VAL A 56 -4.47 -13.18 6.25
CA VAL A 56 -3.08 -13.38 5.83
C VAL A 56 -2.47 -12.09 5.35
N ALA A 57 -3.21 -11.34 4.50
CA ALA A 57 -2.79 -10.04 4.02
C ALA A 57 -3.99 -9.13 3.74
N TYR A 58 -3.72 -7.82 3.72
CA TYR A 58 -4.69 -6.79 3.33
C TYR A 58 -4.11 -5.90 2.25
N VAL A 59 -4.96 -5.47 1.32
CA VAL A 59 -4.57 -4.54 0.26
C VAL A 59 -5.70 -3.56 -0.06
N VAL A 60 -5.35 -2.27 -0.18
CA VAL A 60 -6.21 -1.27 -0.82
C VAL A 60 -5.63 -0.89 -2.17
N LEU A 61 -6.48 -0.83 -3.18
CA LEU A 61 -6.15 -0.48 -4.55
C LEU A 61 -6.75 0.87 -4.90
N TYR A 62 -5.93 1.75 -5.46
CA TYR A 62 -6.32 3.05 -5.97
C TYR A 62 -6.28 3.06 -7.50
N THR A 63 -7.25 3.73 -8.11
CA THR A 63 -7.22 3.99 -9.56
C THR A 63 -6.18 5.04 -9.87
N ASN A 64 -5.37 4.77 -10.88
CA ASN A 64 -4.38 5.69 -11.44
C ASN A 64 -4.41 5.55 -12.96
N GLU A 65 -3.74 6.44 -13.65
CA GLU A 65 -3.68 6.45 -15.11
C GLU A 65 -2.24 6.68 -15.57
N ILE A 66 -1.86 6.02 -16.67
CA ILE A 66 -0.62 6.25 -17.37
C ILE A 66 -0.86 6.14 -18.89
N GLY A 67 -0.53 7.19 -19.63
CA GLY A 67 -0.72 7.21 -21.08
C GLY A 67 -2.17 6.94 -21.52
N GLY A 68 -3.16 7.46 -20.79
CA GLY A 68 -4.58 7.24 -21.08
C GLY A 68 -5.11 5.85 -20.71
N ARG A 69 -4.30 5.03 -20.00
CA ARG A 69 -4.71 3.68 -19.58
C ARG A 69 -4.80 3.58 -18.08
N PRO A 70 -5.94 3.12 -17.54
CA PRO A 70 -6.11 2.94 -16.10
C PRO A 70 -5.29 1.76 -15.60
N PHE A 71 -4.72 1.94 -14.41
CA PHE A 71 -4.07 0.88 -13.65
C PHE A 71 -4.41 0.99 -12.17
N LEU A 72 -4.17 -0.07 -11.42
CA LEU A 72 -4.40 -0.08 -9.98
C LEU A 72 -3.07 -0.04 -9.23
N TRP A 73 -3.03 0.75 -8.18
CA TRP A 73 -1.84 0.86 -7.35
C TRP A 73 -2.16 0.57 -5.88
N ALA A 74 -1.49 -0.44 -5.34
CA ALA A 74 -1.41 -0.71 -3.91
C ALA A 74 -0.17 -0.03 -3.34
N LYS A 75 -0.27 1.26 -3.02
CA LYS A 75 0.86 2.02 -2.47
C LYS A 75 1.31 1.41 -1.15
N HIS A 76 2.58 1.03 -1.04
CA HIS A 76 3.18 0.33 0.11
C HIS A 76 2.37 -0.89 0.62
N GLY A 77 1.58 -1.50 -0.25
CA GLY A 77 0.81 -2.71 0.01
C GLY A 77 1.22 -3.87 -0.89
N PRO A 78 0.84 -5.09 -0.52
CA PRO A 78 -0.05 -5.47 0.59
C PRO A 78 0.58 -5.38 1.98
N ILE A 79 -0.27 -5.24 3.02
CA ILE A 79 0.11 -5.43 4.42
C ILE A 79 0.01 -6.93 4.71
N TRP A 80 1.07 -7.51 5.26
CA TRP A 80 1.11 -8.92 5.63
C TRP A 80 0.90 -9.11 7.14
N PHE A 81 -0.06 -9.95 7.51
CA PHE A 81 -0.33 -10.32 8.90
C PHE A 81 0.34 -11.65 9.28
N LYS A 82 0.74 -12.42 8.28
CA LYS A 82 1.52 -13.65 8.39
C LYS A 82 2.85 -13.47 7.69
N GLU A 83 3.81 -14.30 8.01
CA GLU A 83 5.10 -14.29 7.33
C GLU A 83 4.94 -14.34 5.80
N GLN A 84 5.59 -13.45 5.12
CA GLN A 84 5.56 -13.33 3.66
C GLN A 84 6.41 -14.43 3.05
N SER A 85 5.86 -15.14 2.06
CA SER A 85 6.58 -16.16 1.31
C SER A 85 6.25 -16.08 -0.19
N PRO A 86 7.10 -16.67 -1.07
CA PRO A 86 6.84 -16.72 -2.51
C PRO A 86 5.46 -17.31 -2.84
N GLU A 87 5.07 -18.39 -2.13
CA GLU A 87 3.80 -19.08 -2.36
C GLU A 87 2.60 -18.21 -1.98
N ARG A 88 2.68 -17.51 -0.82
CA ARG A 88 1.62 -16.60 -0.37
C ARG A 88 1.47 -15.40 -1.30
N GLU A 89 2.58 -14.83 -1.78
CA GLU A 89 2.51 -13.75 -2.76
C GLU A 89 1.90 -14.21 -4.09
N ALA A 90 2.35 -15.34 -4.61
CA ALA A 90 1.80 -15.93 -5.82
C ALA A 90 0.30 -16.22 -5.67
N HIS A 91 -0.09 -16.75 -4.51
CA HIS A 91 -1.49 -17.07 -4.24
C HIS A 91 -2.36 -15.80 -4.15
N LEU A 92 -1.91 -14.77 -3.43
CA LEU A 92 -2.61 -13.48 -3.42
C LEU A 92 -2.82 -12.94 -4.84
N ARG A 93 -1.78 -12.97 -5.70
CA ARG A 93 -1.90 -12.51 -7.08
C ARG A 93 -2.87 -13.36 -7.90
N SER A 94 -2.82 -14.69 -7.73
CA SER A 94 -3.72 -15.62 -8.44
C SER A 94 -5.20 -15.42 -8.09
N LEU A 95 -5.51 -14.91 -6.92
CA LEU A 95 -6.86 -14.54 -6.48
C LEU A 95 -7.23 -13.12 -6.94
N LEU A 96 -6.30 -12.17 -6.83
CA LEU A 96 -6.56 -10.76 -7.07
C LEU A 96 -6.72 -10.45 -8.57
N ILE A 97 -5.87 -11.00 -9.43
CA ILE A 97 -5.89 -10.68 -10.87
C ILE A 97 -7.22 -11.10 -11.55
N PRO A 98 -7.77 -12.31 -11.31
CA PRO A 98 -9.09 -12.67 -11.83
C PRO A 98 -10.19 -11.74 -11.31
N GLU A 99 -10.15 -11.34 -10.05
CA GLU A 99 -11.13 -10.39 -9.49
C GLU A 99 -11.06 -9.03 -10.18
N VAL A 100 -9.85 -8.52 -10.43
CA VAL A 100 -9.65 -7.28 -11.18
C VAL A 100 -10.22 -7.42 -12.59
N ARG A 101 -9.86 -8.47 -13.32
CA ARG A 101 -10.32 -8.71 -14.71
C ARG A 101 -11.83 -8.89 -14.80
N ARG A 102 -12.45 -9.55 -13.81
CA ARG A 102 -13.89 -9.73 -13.74
C ARG A 102 -14.63 -8.40 -13.60
N ARG A 103 -14.08 -7.48 -12.79
CA ARG A 103 -14.73 -6.18 -12.49
C ARG A 103 -14.44 -5.11 -13.52
N ASP A 104 -13.23 -5.06 -14.05
CA ASP A 104 -12.86 -4.08 -15.06
C ASP A 104 -11.74 -4.61 -15.97
N LYS A 105 -12.11 -4.91 -17.20
CA LYS A 105 -11.20 -5.44 -18.23
C LYS A 105 -10.25 -4.38 -18.78
N ASN A 106 -10.53 -3.08 -18.54
CA ASN A 106 -9.69 -1.98 -19.04
C ASN A 106 -8.46 -1.74 -18.18
N ILE A 107 -8.43 -2.28 -16.95
CA ILE A 107 -7.25 -2.16 -16.08
C ILE A 107 -6.05 -2.83 -16.74
N ALA A 108 -5.03 -2.03 -17.07
CA ALA A 108 -3.86 -2.51 -17.77
C ALA A 108 -2.99 -3.44 -16.90
N PHE A 109 -2.75 -3.05 -15.65
CA PHE A 109 -1.96 -3.82 -14.68
C PHE A 109 -2.30 -3.44 -13.24
N VAL A 110 -1.80 -4.24 -12.29
CA VAL A 110 -1.82 -3.93 -10.86
C VAL A 110 -0.38 -3.72 -10.38
N ARG A 111 -0.10 -2.57 -9.78
CA ARG A 111 1.18 -2.26 -9.16
C ARG A 111 1.09 -2.50 -7.66
N MET A 112 1.99 -3.30 -7.11
CA MET A 112 2.07 -3.58 -5.68
C MET A 112 3.51 -3.89 -5.27
N HIS A 113 3.79 -3.87 -3.97
CA HIS A 113 5.06 -4.31 -3.45
C HIS A 113 5.12 -5.84 -3.45
N ALA A 114 6.15 -6.40 -4.06
CA ALA A 114 6.49 -7.80 -4.00
C ALA A 114 7.89 -7.93 -3.37
N ARG A 115 8.06 -8.88 -2.48
CA ARG A 115 9.36 -9.23 -1.90
C ARG A 115 10.11 -10.25 -2.74
N PHE A 116 9.35 -11.09 -3.44
CA PHE A 116 9.90 -12.18 -4.22
C PHE A 116 9.63 -11.98 -5.71
N SER A 117 10.67 -12.15 -6.52
CA SER A 117 10.52 -12.15 -7.96
C SER A 117 9.74 -13.38 -8.42
N ALA A 118 8.87 -13.22 -9.42
CA ALA A 118 8.08 -14.30 -9.99
C ALA A 118 7.83 -14.06 -11.49
N PRO A 119 7.54 -15.12 -12.28
CA PRO A 119 7.35 -14.98 -13.72
C PRO A 119 6.18 -14.07 -14.14
N ASP A 120 5.21 -13.88 -13.25
CA ASP A 120 4.04 -12.99 -13.44
C ASP A 120 4.29 -11.56 -12.94
N CYS A 121 5.50 -11.27 -12.44
CA CYS A 121 5.90 -9.95 -11.97
C CYS A 121 6.84 -9.30 -12.98
N HIS A 122 6.58 -8.02 -13.27
CA HIS A 122 7.46 -7.20 -14.11
C HIS A 122 7.92 -6.00 -13.32
N GLU A 123 9.22 -5.74 -13.33
CA GLU A 123 9.77 -4.53 -12.74
C GLU A 123 9.35 -3.30 -13.56
N LEU A 124 9.06 -2.21 -12.86
CA LEU A 124 8.82 -0.95 -13.54
C LEU A 124 10.15 -0.36 -14.01
N LEU A 125 10.14 0.22 -15.20
CA LEU A 125 11.31 0.94 -15.78
C LEU A 125 11.73 2.14 -14.91
N ASN A 126 10.81 2.70 -14.11
CA ASN A 126 11.10 3.74 -13.14
C ASN A 126 10.82 3.23 -11.73
N THR A 127 11.85 3.12 -10.93
CA THR A 127 11.73 2.82 -9.50
C THR A 127 11.26 4.09 -8.79
N LEU A 128 9.95 4.21 -8.57
CA LEU A 128 9.37 5.29 -7.77
C LEU A 128 9.32 4.96 -6.28
N THR A 129 9.81 3.80 -5.90
CA THR A 129 9.83 3.31 -4.53
C THR A 129 11.27 3.27 -4.05
N TYR A 130 11.51 3.86 -2.91
CA TYR A 130 12.80 3.78 -2.24
C TYR A 130 12.83 2.49 -1.41
N ASP A 131 13.93 1.78 -1.44
CA ASP A 131 14.20 0.61 -0.59
C ASP A 131 14.58 0.99 0.83
N ARG A 132 14.89 2.27 1.05
CA ARG A 132 15.26 2.85 2.34
C ARG A 132 14.55 4.17 2.58
N THR A 133 14.17 4.42 3.84
CA THR A 133 13.62 5.70 4.28
C THR A 133 14.26 6.11 5.61
N TYR A 134 14.23 7.42 5.89
CA TYR A 134 14.61 7.94 7.19
C TYR A 134 13.36 8.12 8.05
N ILE A 135 13.40 7.55 9.23
CA ILE A 135 12.36 7.74 10.24
C ILE A 135 12.90 8.70 11.31
N ILE A 136 12.17 9.78 11.52
CA ILE A 136 12.46 10.74 12.59
C ILE A 136 11.50 10.45 13.73
N ASP A 137 12.02 9.98 14.85
CA ASP A 137 11.23 9.81 16.07
C ASP A 137 10.87 11.18 16.65
N LEU A 138 9.57 11.47 16.70
CA LEU A 138 9.02 12.71 17.25
C LEU A 138 8.57 12.58 18.71
N THR A 139 8.66 11.40 19.30
CA THR A 139 8.19 11.12 20.65
C THR A 139 8.90 11.99 21.68
N GLY A 140 8.15 12.79 22.43
CA GLY A 140 8.69 13.68 23.48
C GLY A 140 9.61 14.79 22.97
N ARG A 141 9.62 15.10 21.66
CA ARG A 141 10.42 16.18 21.08
C ARG A 141 9.56 17.39 20.78
N THR A 142 10.05 18.59 21.15
CA THR A 142 9.47 19.85 20.71
C THR A 142 9.99 20.22 19.30
N PRO A 143 9.30 21.08 18.55
CA PRO A 143 9.80 21.60 17.27
C PRO A 143 11.22 22.18 17.36
N GLU A 144 11.55 22.87 18.46
CA GLU A 144 12.86 23.46 18.68
C GLU A 144 13.95 22.39 18.84
N LYS A 145 13.67 21.31 19.60
CA LYS A 145 14.58 20.17 19.75
C LYS A 145 14.80 19.44 18.42
N ILE A 146 13.74 19.30 17.62
CA ILE A 146 13.83 18.69 16.29
C ILE A 146 14.69 19.56 15.38
N ALA A 147 14.43 20.88 15.34
CA ALA A 147 15.19 21.83 14.54
C ALA A 147 16.67 21.88 14.96
N ALA A 148 16.97 21.83 16.28
CA ALA A 148 18.33 21.80 16.78
C ALA A 148 19.10 20.54 16.36
N ALA A 149 18.43 19.40 16.28
CA ALA A 149 19.00 18.12 15.85
C ALA A 149 19.21 18.02 14.32
N MET A 150 18.58 18.88 13.53
CA MET A 150 18.72 18.87 12.08
C MET A 150 20.13 19.32 11.64
N PRO A 151 20.71 18.72 10.58
CA PRO A 151 21.87 19.25 9.90
C PRO A 151 21.65 20.69 9.43
N LYS A 152 22.75 21.46 9.26
CA LYS A 152 22.69 22.87 8.81
C LYS A 152 21.85 23.07 7.56
N ASP A 153 21.96 22.16 6.59
CA ASP A 153 21.23 22.26 5.33
C ASP A 153 19.73 21.95 5.49
N GLY A 154 19.36 21.03 6.39
CA GLY A 154 17.96 20.81 6.77
C GLY A 154 17.32 22.07 7.37
N ARG A 155 18.00 22.73 8.33
CA ARG A 155 17.53 24.00 8.91
C ARG A 155 17.41 25.13 7.88
N ARG A 156 18.33 25.18 6.90
CA ARG A 156 18.25 26.15 5.77
C ARG A 156 17.05 25.85 4.87
N GLY A 157 16.78 24.56 4.60
CA GLY A 157 15.63 24.12 3.83
C GLY A 157 14.30 24.54 4.45
N VAL A 158 14.13 24.33 5.76
CA VAL A 158 12.93 24.78 6.49
C VAL A 158 12.77 26.30 6.37
N LYS A 159 13.81 27.10 6.68
CA LYS A 159 13.74 28.56 6.55
C LYS A 159 13.46 29.07 5.14
N ARG A 160 13.81 28.29 4.11
CA ARG A 160 13.47 28.64 2.71
C ARG A 160 12.01 28.36 2.40
N ALA A 161 11.46 27.29 2.96
CA ALA A 161 10.04 26.92 2.75
C ALA A 161 9.06 27.85 3.49
N GLU A 162 9.51 28.52 4.55
CA GLU A 162 8.73 29.49 5.35
C GLU A 162 8.66 30.91 4.71
N ARG A 163 9.42 31.15 3.64
CA ARG A 163 9.44 32.43 2.88
C ARG A 163 8.52 32.38 1.67
#